data_87c145cb7b6a935d035b0d850eb4f203
#
_entry.id   87c145cb7b6a935d035b0d850eb4f203
#
_cell.length_a   1.000
_cell.length_b   1.000
_cell.length_c   1.000
_cell.angle_alpha   90.00
_cell.angle_beta   90.00
_cell.angle_gamma   90.00
#
_symmetry.space_group_name_H-M   'P 1'
#
loop_
_entity.id
_entity.type
_entity.pdbx_description
1 polymer ?
#
loop_
_entity_poly.entity_id
_entity_poly.type
_entity_poly.pdbx_seq_one_letter_code
_entity_poly.pdbx_strand_id
1 'polypeptide(L)'
;MAQAIWENIPADLYGRRKRDRMYTALYGVGALFGGLASASRWTPARVVPVRRTTTAVVTQREELAPDVVAFTLADPHGGLLPSWTPGAHIDVRLPSGRRRQYSLCGPPGRRTDYRIAVRRIEDGGGGSIEMHDTFRVGDALEFEGPRNAFYLVTDERDVLFVIGGIGVTPILPMIQTAQQHGINWRAVYAGRSRDDMPLLDEVVAVAPERVSVWADDERGRIPTAADLLAEAGPATAVYVCGPTAMLEAVRTARDEHADAPLHYERFGPPPVVD
;
A
#
# COMPACT_ATOMS: atom_id res chain seq x y z
N MET A 1 -50.25 13.65 3.55
CA MET A 1 -49.55 12.79 2.53
C MET A 1 -49.97 11.32 2.58
N ALA A 2 -50.49 10.77 3.68
CA ALA A 2 -50.90 9.36 3.75
C ALA A 2 -52.23 9.05 3.02
N GLN A 3 -53.16 9.99 2.88
CA GLN A 3 -54.45 9.77 2.22
C GLN A 3 -54.35 9.56 0.70
N ALA A 4 -53.43 10.23 0.01
CA ALA A 4 -53.26 10.14 -1.45
C ALA A 4 -52.70 8.78 -1.95
N ILE A 5 -52.08 8.01 -1.05
CA ILE A 5 -51.45 6.72 -1.42
C ILE A 5 -52.48 5.60 -1.55
N TRP A 6 -53.58 5.67 -0.78
CA TRP A 6 -54.62 4.65 -0.78
C TRP A 6 -55.59 4.77 -1.98
N GLU A 7 -55.58 5.91 -2.65
CA GLU A 7 -56.44 6.17 -3.83
C GLU A 7 -55.86 5.55 -5.12
N ASN A 8 -54.58 5.23 -5.14
CA ASN A 8 -53.88 4.71 -6.32
C ASN A 8 -53.72 3.18 -6.34
N ILE A 9 -54.36 2.43 -5.42
CA ILE A 9 -54.27 0.96 -5.46
C ILE A 9 -55.21 0.45 -6.57
N PRO A 10 -54.68 -0.25 -7.60
CA PRO A 10 -55.50 -0.76 -8.70
C PRO A 10 -56.49 -1.82 -8.25
N ALA A 11 -57.54 -2.01 -9.04
CA ALA A 11 -58.42 -3.14 -8.89
C ALA A 11 -57.69 -4.47 -9.12
N ASP A 12 -58.24 -5.58 -8.58
CA ASP A 12 -57.66 -6.89 -8.86
C ASP A 12 -57.80 -7.25 -10.36
N LEU A 13 -56.92 -8.12 -10.84
CA LEU A 13 -56.87 -8.55 -12.25
C LEU A 13 -58.19 -9.12 -12.81
N TYR A 14 -59.13 -9.52 -11.93
CA TYR A 14 -60.39 -10.14 -12.30
C TYR A 14 -61.61 -9.23 -12.03
N GLY A 15 -61.40 -7.99 -11.61
CA GLY A 15 -62.46 -7.02 -11.32
C GLY A 15 -63.38 -7.37 -10.15
N ARG A 16 -63.01 -8.42 -9.36
CA ARG A 16 -63.84 -8.91 -8.24
C ARG A 16 -63.76 -8.03 -7.00
N ARG A 17 -62.71 -7.20 -6.91
CA ARG A 17 -62.48 -6.31 -5.77
C ARG A 17 -62.05 -4.94 -6.25
N LYS A 18 -62.53 -3.92 -5.56
CA LYS A 18 -62.17 -2.51 -5.85
C LYS A 18 -60.70 -2.17 -5.59
N ARG A 19 -59.99 -3.02 -4.87
CA ARG A 19 -58.54 -2.88 -4.55
C ARG A 19 -57.88 -4.24 -4.53
N ASP A 20 -56.71 -4.36 -5.14
CA ASP A 20 -55.88 -5.56 -5.12
C ASP A 20 -55.30 -5.81 -3.73
N ARG A 21 -55.43 -7.04 -3.21
CA ARG A 21 -54.95 -7.40 -1.87
C ARG A 21 -53.43 -7.40 -1.76
N MET A 22 -52.75 -7.79 -2.80
CA MET A 22 -51.30 -7.85 -2.82
C MET A 22 -50.71 -6.45 -2.78
N TYR A 23 -51.23 -5.55 -3.59
CA TYR A 23 -50.82 -4.14 -3.56
C TYR A 23 -51.17 -3.48 -2.22
N THR A 24 -52.28 -3.81 -1.61
CA THR A 24 -52.65 -3.31 -0.27
C THR A 24 -51.64 -3.75 0.78
N ALA A 25 -51.20 -5.02 0.73
CA ALA A 25 -50.20 -5.54 1.64
C ALA A 25 -48.80 -4.89 1.42
N LEU A 26 -48.37 -4.74 0.17
CA LEU A 26 -47.13 -4.10 -0.19
C LEU A 26 -47.09 -2.62 0.27
N TYR A 27 -48.14 -1.88 0.10
CA TYR A 27 -48.22 -0.51 0.60
C TYR A 27 -48.21 -0.43 2.12
N GLY A 28 -48.86 -1.40 2.80
CA GLY A 28 -48.81 -1.51 4.27
C GLY A 28 -47.38 -1.75 4.78
N VAL A 29 -46.63 -2.68 4.13
CA VAL A 29 -45.26 -2.93 4.43
C VAL A 29 -44.40 -1.70 4.15
N GLY A 30 -44.57 -1.04 3.01
CA GLY A 30 -43.86 0.19 2.65
C GLY A 30 -44.10 1.33 3.64
N ALA A 31 -45.35 1.50 4.11
CA ALA A 31 -45.68 2.49 5.13
C ALA A 31 -45.05 2.19 6.49
N LEU A 32 -44.98 0.90 6.87
CA LEU A 32 -44.28 0.45 8.08
C LEU A 32 -42.79 0.74 8.01
N PHE A 33 -42.14 0.39 6.89
CA PHE A 33 -40.73 0.72 6.67
C PHE A 33 -40.45 2.22 6.62
N GLY A 34 -41.33 2.99 5.99
CA GLY A 34 -41.26 4.45 5.97
C GLY A 34 -41.36 5.06 7.37
N GLY A 35 -42.26 4.51 8.21
CA GLY A 35 -42.39 4.89 9.61
C GLY A 35 -41.16 4.57 10.44
N LEU A 36 -40.59 3.36 10.29
CA LEU A 36 -39.34 2.94 10.96
C LEU A 36 -38.15 3.78 10.48
N ALA A 37 -38.04 4.05 9.19
CA ALA A 37 -37.00 4.91 8.63
C ALA A 37 -37.10 6.35 9.11
N SER A 38 -38.34 6.86 9.32
CA SER A 38 -38.58 8.19 9.89
C SER A 38 -38.21 8.23 11.39
N ALA A 39 -38.53 7.19 12.15
CA ALA A 39 -38.16 7.08 13.54
C ALA A 39 -36.63 6.96 13.73
N SER A 40 -35.93 6.26 12.84
CA SER A 40 -34.47 6.15 12.87
C SER A 40 -33.75 7.49 12.62
N ARG A 41 -34.39 8.44 11.94
CA ARG A 41 -33.85 9.81 11.76
C ARG A 41 -33.86 10.64 13.04
N TRP A 42 -34.62 10.25 14.05
CA TRP A 42 -34.73 10.96 15.32
C TRP A 42 -33.61 10.57 16.31
N THR A 43 -32.89 9.49 16.05
CA THR A 43 -31.66 9.16 16.75
C THR A 43 -30.49 9.59 15.89
N PRO A 44 -29.91 10.78 16.08
CA PRO A 44 -28.73 11.17 15.37
C PRO A 44 -27.65 10.12 15.69
N ALA A 45 -27.13 9.46 14.67
CA ALA A 45 -25.99 8.57 14.84
C ALA A 45 -24.88 9.39 15.52
N ARG A 46 -24.51 8.98 16.73
CA ARG A 46 -23.42 9.63 17.45
C ARG A 46 -22.15 9.40 16.64
N VAL A 47 -21.82 10.37 15.80
CA VAL A 47 -20.55 10.34 15.06
C VAL A 47 -19.44 10.48 16.10
N VAL A 48 -18.86 9.36 16.50
CA VAL A 48 -17.64 9.37 17.29
C VAL A 48 -16.51 9.68 16.32
N PRO A 49 -15.76 10.77 16.50
CA PRO A 49 -14.62 11.06 15.65
C PRO A 49 -13.63 9.89 15.76
N VAL A 50 -13.46 9.14 14.68
CA VAL A 50 -12.41 8.12 14.63
C VAL A 50 -11.10 8.86 14.54
N ARG A 51 -10.29 8.79 15.60
CA ARG A 51 -8.91 9.26 15.54
C ARG A 51 -8.17 8.39 14.53
N ARG A 52 -7.86 8.96 13.39
CA ARG A 52 -7.11 8.29 12.32
C ARG A 52 -5.61 8.39 12.53
N THR A 53 -5.18 9.25 13.45
CA THR A 53 -3.78 9.50 13.76
C THR A 53 -3.35 8.60 14.90
N THR A 54 -2.26 7.86 14.68
CA THR A 54 -1.57 7.04 15.68
C THR A 54 -0.29 7.78 16.06
N THR A 55 0.00 7.84 17.36
CA THR A 55 1.29 8.31 17.87
C THR A 55 2.16 7.10 18.17
N ALA A 56 3.38 7.08 17.64
CA ALA A 56 4.39 6.08 17.97
C ALA A 56 5.65 6.78 18.49
N VAL A 57 6.51 6.03 19.13
CA VAL A 57 7.83 6.48 19.57
C VAL A 57 8.90 5.82 18.71
N VAL A 58 9.93 6.58 18.32
CA VAL A 58 11.11 6.05 17.65
C VAL A 58 11.93 5.24 18.66
N THR A 59 11.98 3.92 18.48
CA THR A 59 12.73 3.02 19.38
C THR A 59 14.13 2.70 18.89
N GLN A 60 14.33 2.76 17.56
CA GLN A 60 15.62 2.55 16.91
C GLN A 60 15.79 3.49 15.73
N ARG A 61 17.03 3.90 15.47
CA ARG A 61 17.46 4.67 14.31
C ARG A 61 18.78 4.07 13.82
N GLU A 62 18.78 3.62 12.57
CA GLU A 62 19.89 2.86 11.97
C GLU A 62 20.23 3.43 10.60
N GLU A 63 21.51 3.63 10.32
CA GLU A 63 21.98 4.01 8.99
C GLU A 63 22.12 2.74 8.12
N LEU A 64 21.34 2.69 7.03
CA LEU A 64 21.31 1.54 6.12
C LEU A 64 22.17 1.76 4.86
N ALA A 65 22.40 3.00 4.49
CA ALA A 65 23.20 3.45 3.36
C ALA A 65 23.58 4.91 3.61
N PRO A 66 24.51 5.50 2.85
CA PRO A 66 25.01 6.87 3.08
C PRO A 66 23.91 7.94 3.19
N ASP A 67 22.81 7.77 2.48
CA ASP A 67 21.68 8.70 2.45
C ASP A 67 20.36 8.06 2.97
N VAL A 68 20.42 6.89 3.61
CA VAL A 68 19.22 6.14 4.05
C VAL A 68 19.28 5.80 5.53
N VAL A 69 18.24 6.22 6.25
CA VAL A 69 18.06 5.91 7.67
C VAL A 69 16.77 5.12 7.86
N ALA A 70 16.86 4.02 8.60
CA ALA A 70 15.69 3.30 9.11
C ALA A 70 15.27 3.82 10.48
N PHE A 71 13.95 3.87 10.68
CA PHE A 71 13.31 4.17 11.95
C PHE A 71 12.41 3.00 12.35
N THR A 72 12.60 2.51 13.57
CA THR A 72 11.67 1.56 14.20
C THR A 72 10.73 2.34 15.11
N LEU A 73 9.43 2.11 14.93
CA LEU A 73 8.34 2.86 15.57
C LEU A 73 7.52 1.89 16.40
N ALA A 74 7.30 2.18 17.68
CA ALA A 74 6.47 1.36 18.56
C ALA A 74 5.41 2.20 19.28
N ASP A 75 4.35 1.55 19.77
CA ASP A 75 3.38 2.19 20.62
C ASP A 75 4.04 2.65 21.93
N PRO A 76 3.87 3.92 22.38
CA PRO A 76 4.51 4.45 23.58
C PRO A 76 4.10 3.75 24.86
N HIS A 77 2.99 3.01 24.85
CA HIS A 77 2.46 2.27 26.01
C HIS A 77 2.65 0.75 25.87
N GLY A 78 3.41 0.29 24.85
CA GLY A 78 3.67 -1.13 24.60
C GLY A 78 2.48 -1.87 23.99
N GLY A 79 1.50 -1.15 23.44
CA GLY A 79 0.37 -1.71 22.74
C GLY A 79 0.75 -2.27 21.35
N LEU A 80 -0.24 -2.89 20.71
CA LEU A 80 -0.07 -3.36 19.32
C LEU A 80 -0.47 -2.27 18.34
N LEU A 81 0.38 -2.01 17.38
CA LEU A 81 0.07 -1.18 16.22
C LEU A 81 -0.98 -1.86 15.32
N PRO A 82 -1.70 -1.12 14.46
CA PRO A 82 -2.65 -1.69 13.50
C PRO A 82 -2.03 -2.80 12.65
N SER A 83 -2.81 -3.79 12.22
CA SER A 83 -2.32 -4.81 11.29
C SER A 83 -2.05 -4.21 9.91
N TRP A 84 -1.07 -4.80 9.21
CA TRP A 84 -0.69 -4.37 7.87
C TRP A 84 -0.34 -5.57 6.99
N THR A 85 -0.29 -5.35 5.68
CA THR A 85 0.09 -6.35 4.68
C THR A 85 1.27 -5.85 3.86
N PRO A 86 2.11 -6.73 3.29
CA PRO A 86 3.24 -6.33 2.42
C PRO A 86 2.83 -5.33 1.33
N GLY A 87 3.64 -4.30 1.15
CA GLY A 87 3.33 -3.15 0.28
C GLY A 87 2.58 -2.01 0.95
N ALA A 88 2.21 -2.15 2.23
CA ALA A 88 1.56 -1.07 2.97
C ALA A 88 2.53 0.06 3.32
N HIS A 89 1.99 1.27 3.40
CA HIS A 89 2.69 2.48 3.83
C HIS A 89 1.94 3.20 4.93
N ILE A 90 2.63 4.06 5.64
CA ILE A 90 2.06 5.01 6.60
C ILE A 90 2.26 6.45 6.09
N ASP A 91 1.29 7.33 6.40
CA ASP A 91 1.39 8.77 6.16
C ASP A 91 1.94 9.45 7.41
N VAL A 92 3.21 9.75 7.44
CA VAL A 92 3.87 10.46 8.54
C VAL A 92 3.56 11.93 8.48
N ARG A 93 3.16 12.51 9.62
CA ARG A 93 3.00 13.94 9.81
C ARG A 93 4.27 14.51 10.44
N LEU A 94 4.91 15.42 9.73
CA LEU A 94 6.13 16.09 10.18
C LEU A 94 5.82 17.34 11.03
N PRO A 95 6.73 17.78 11.90
CA PRO A 95 6.58 19.00 12.69
C PRO A 95 6.29 20.26 11.84
N SER A 96 6.82 20.34 10.63
CA SER A 96 6.51 21.42 9.67
C SER A 96 5.07 21.40 9.13
N GLY A 97 4.26 20.38 9.49
CA GLY A 97 2.92 20.14 8.93
C GLY A 97 2.93 19.39 7.61
N ARG A 98 4.08 19.09 7.01
CA ARG A 98 4.18 18.26 5.81
C ARG A 98 3.73 16.84 6.11
N ARG A 99 3.19 16.16 5.09
CA ARG A 99 2.91 14.72 5.12
C ARG A 99 3.81 14.01 4.14
N ARG A 100 4.33 12.85 4.53
CA ARG A 100 5.16 11.99 3.67
C ARG A 100 4.76 10.53 3.87
N GLN A 101 4.73 9.81 2.77
CA GLN A 101 4.41 8.38 2.77
C GLN A 101 5.72 7.59 2.85
N TYR A 102 5.71 6.58 3.72
CA TYR A 102 6.83 5.66 3.86
C TYR A 102 6.30 4.24 3.92
N SER A 103 6.82 3.37 3.04
CA SER A 103 6.46 1.97 3.00
C SER A 103 7.00 1.25 4.23
N LEU A 104 6.22 0.31 4.77
CA LEU A 104 6.62 -0.53 5.86
C LEU A 104 7.56 -1.62 5.34
N CYS A 105 8.75 -1.73 5.92
CA CYS A 105 9.80 -2.66 5.51
C CYS A 105 10.23 -3.65 6.62
N GLY A 106 9.49 -3.68 7.72
CA GLY A 106 9.68 -4.67 8.79
C GLY A 106 9.12 -6.06 8.46
N PRO A 107 9.29 -7.04 9.36
CA PRO A 107 8.76 -8.39 9.17
C PRO A 107 7.23 -8.39 9.03
N PRO A 108 6.66 -9.10 8.02
CA PRO A 108 5.23 -9.20 7.82
C PRO A 108 4.52 -9.78 9.05
N GLY A 109 3.36 -9.21 9.36
CA GLY A 109 2.55 -9.67 10.51
C GLY A 109 3.01 -9.18 11.89
N ARG A 110 4.20 -8.58 11.99
CA ARG A 110 4.69 -7.99 13.23
C ARG A 110 3.92 -6.71 13.55
N ARG A 111 3.39 -6.62 14.77
CA ARG A 111 2.56 -5.50 15.23
C ARG A 111 3.11 -4.80 16.47
N THR A 112 4.17 -5.31 17.04
CA THR A 112 4.85 -4.68 18.19
C THR A 112 5.54 -3.40 17.79
N ASP A 113 5.98 -3.34 16.53
CA ASP A 113 6.67 -2.20 15.93
C ASP A 113 6.48 -2.17 14.42
N TYR A 114 6.71 -1.00 13.83
CA TYR A 114 6.87 -0.78 12.40
C TYR A 114 8.30 -0.36 12.10
N ARG A 115 8.80 -0.74 10.93
CA ARG A 115 10.06 -0.24 10.39
C ARG A 115 9.79 0.48 9.07
N ILE A 116 10.30 1.69 8.94
CA ILE A 116 10.33 2.47 7.71
C ILE A 116 11.79 2.83 7.40
N ALA A 117 12.13 2.98 6.11
CA ALA A 117 13.42 3.50 5.71
C ALA A 117 13.23 4.75 4.83
N VAL A 118 14.00 5.78 5.11
CA VAL A 118 13.87 7.09 4.52
C VAL A 118 15.17 7.46 3.83
N ARG A 119 15.11 7.65 2.50
CA ARG A 119 16.22 8.22 1.75
C ARG A 119 16.16 9.74 1.84
N ARG A 120 17.29 10.36 2.18
CA ARG A 120 17.49 11.81 2.17
C ARG A 120 17.54 12.30 0.71
N ILE A 121 16.69 13.24 0.36
CA ILE A 121 16.61 13.83 -0.98
C ILE A 121 16.77 15.34 -0.82
N GLU A 122 17.92 15.88 -1.26
CA GLU A 122 18.24 17.29 -1.08
C GLU A 122 17.34 18.22 -1.92
N ASP A 123 17.10 17.87 -3.18
CA ASP A 123 16.26 18.65 -4.11
C ASP A 123 14.77 18.29 -4.00
N GLY A 124 14.36 17.58 -2.95
CA GLY A 124 12.97 17.21 -2.68
C GLY A 124 12.22 18.30 -1.92
N GLY A 125 10.94 18.08 -1.66
CA GLY A 125 10.11 19.03 -0.86
C GLY A 125 10.46 19.08 0.63
N GLY A 126 11.72 18.83 1.05
CA GLY A 126 12.27 18.98 2.40
C GLY A 126 11.80 17.97 3.45
N GLY A 127 10.83 17.09 3.15
CA GLY A 127 10.28 16.17 4.15
C GLY A 127 11.23 15.06 4.56
N SER A 128 12.03 14.49 3.64
CA SER A 128 13.04 13.48 3.97
C SER A 128 14.19 14.09 4.77
N ILE A 129 14.58 15.32 4.46
CA ILE A 129 15.57 16.08 5.22
C ILE A 129 15.09 16.26 6.67
N GLU A 130 13.83 16.71 6.84
CA GLU A 130 13.23 16.90 8.16
C GLU A 130 13.17 15.58 8.96
N MET A 131 12.85 14.44 8.32
CA MET A 131 12.94 13.13 8.97
C MET A 131 14.33 12.83 9.50
N HIS A 132 15.36 13.03 8.68
CA HIS A 132 16.76 12.77 9.05
C HIS A 132 17.26 13.71 10.15
N ASP A 133 16.90 14.99 10.08
CA ASP A 133 17.47 16.01 10.93
C ASP A 133 16.74 16.16 12.26
N THR A 134 15.44 15.82 12.30
CA THR A 134 14.59 16.04 13.48
C THR A 134 14.48 14.81 14.37
N PHE A 135 14.17 13.63 13.80
CA PHE A 135 13.79 12.48 14.59
C PHE A 135 14.99 11.69 15.13
N ARG A 136 14.97 11.46 16.45
CA ARG A 136 15.93 10.67 17.22
C ARG A 136 15.20 9.59 18.01
N VAL A 137 15.94 8.64 18.53
CA VAL A 137 15.39 7.64 19.46
C VAL A 137 14.79 8.35 20.66
N GLY A 138 13.55 8.00 21.01
CA GLY A 138 12.75 8.60 22.07
C GLY A 138 11.74 9.66 21.57
N ASP A 139 11.87 10.16 20.34
CA ASP A 139 10.94 11.16 19.81
C ASP A 139 9.59 10.53 19.43
N ALA A 140 8.54 11.30 19.65
CA ALA A 140 7.19 10.94 19.21
C ALA A 140 6.99 11.28 17.73
N LEU A 141 6.37 10.36 16.98
CA LEU A 141 6.05 10.51 15.58
C LEU A 141 4.57 10.20 15.38
N GLU A 142 3.87 11.11 14.69
CA GLU A 142 2.46 10.92 14.34
C GLU A 142 2.31 10.39 12.92
N PHE A 143 1.44 9.41 12.73
CA PHE A 143 1.12 8.87 11.40
C PHE A 143 -0.35 8.48 11.26
N GLU A 144 -0.80 8.37 10.02
CA GLU A 144 -2.07 7.78 9.63
C GLU A 144 -1.83 6.49 8.84
N GLY A 145 -2.79 5.57 8.87
CA GLY A 145 -2.68 4.28 8.21
C GLY A 145 -2.47 3.13 9.20
N PRO A 146 -1.91 1.99 8.75
CA PRO A 146 -1.35 1.73 7.41
C PRO A 146 -2.41 1.65 6.31
N ARG A 147 -2.00 1.99 5.09
CA ARG A 147 -2.79 1.83 3.85
C ARG A 147 -1.98 1.00 2.86
N ASN A 148 -2.66 0.27 1.98
CA ASN A 148 -1.98 -0.51 0.96
C ASN A 148 -2.60 -0.25 -0.41
N ALA A 149 -1.78 0.20 -1.36
CA ALA A 149 -2.11 0.37 -2.77
C ALA A 149 -1.18 -0.47 -3.68
N PHE A 150 -0.22 -1.17 -3.08
CA PHE A 150 0.76 -2.01 -3.77
C PHE A 150 0.87 -3.37 -3.04
N TYR A 151 -0.20 -4.15 -3.07
CA TYR A 151 -0.27 -5.44 -2.35
C TYR A 151 0.22 -6.61 -3.20
N LEU A 152 0.82 -7.60 -2.54
CA LEU A 152 1.19 -8.86 -3.15
C LEU A 152 -0.08 -9.71 -3.41
N VAL A 153 -0.27 -10.12 -4.66
CA VAL A 153 -1.33 -11.07 -5.05
C VAL A 153 -0.80 -12.49 -4.82
N THR A 154 -1.32 -13.18 -3.82
CA THR A 154 -0.80 -14.49 -3.40
C THR A 154 -1.22 -15.65 -4.31
N ASP A 155 -2.16 -15.43 -5.21
CA ASP A 155 -2.58 -16.43 -6.20
C ASP A 155 -1.65 -16.50 -7.42
N GLU A 156 -0.76 -15.53 -7.59
CA GLU A 156 0.31 -15.56 -8.60
C GLU A 156 1.31 -16.64 -8.26
N ARG A 157 1.67 -17.46 -9.24
CA ARG A 157 2.53 -18.65 -9.04
C ARG A 157 3.99 -18.42 -9.40
N ASP A 158 4.27 -17.42 -10.24
CA ASP A 158 5.61 -17.06 -10.70
C ASP A 158 5.74 -15.54 -10.66
N VAL A 159 6.69 -15.04 -9.87
CA VAL A 159 6.82 -13.62 -9.56
C VAL A 159 8.27 -13.17 -9.75
N LEU A 160 8.45 -12.05 -10.44
CA LEU A 160 9.72 -11.33 -10.50
C LEU A 160 9.61 -9.99 -9.79
N PHE A 161 10.43 -9.79 -8.78
CA PHE A 161 10.59 -8.51 -8.10
C PHE A 161 11.74 -7.71 -8.74
N VAL A 162 11.43 -6.49 -9.23
CA VAL A 162 12.43 -5.55 -9.78
C VAL A 162 12.56 -4.38 -8.82
N ILE A 163 13.74 -4.26 -8.22
CA ILE A 163 14.01 -3.34 -7.11
C ILE A 163 15.04 -2.30 -7.53
N GLY A 164 14.76 -1.02 -7.28
CA GLY A 164 15.71 0.07 -7.47
C GLY A 164 15.94 0.89 -6.20
N GLY A 165 17.12 0.81 -5.61
CA GLY A 165 17.50 1.58 -4.42
C GLY A 165 16.47 1.47 -3.29
N ILE A 166 15.90 2.61 -2.84
CA ILE A 166 14.93 2.64 -1.72
C ILE A 166 13.59 1.94 -2.05
N GLY A 167 13.33 1.59 -3.31
CA GLY A 167 12.18 0.78 -3.72
C GLY A 167 12.15 -0.63 -3.11
N VAL A 168 13.22 -1.02 -2.44
CA VAL A 168 13.26 -2.25 -1.64
C VAL A 168 12.25 -2.26 -0.49
N THR A 169 11.87 -1.09 0.04
CA THR A 169 11.06 -1.00 1.26
C THR A 169 9.70 -1.69 1.18
N PRO A 170 8.86 -1.54 0.15
CA PRO A 170 7.62 -2.31 0.03
C PRO A 170 7.87 -3.75 -0.44
N ILE A 171 8.96 -4.01 -1.16
CA ILE A 171 9.20 -5.30 -1.81
C ILE A 171 9.81 -6.32 -0.83
N LEU A 172 10.69 -5.94 0.09
CA LEU A 172 11.28 -6.88 1.06
C LEU A 172 10.21 -7.69 1.83
N PRO A 173 9.16 -7.08 2.41
CA PRO A 173 8.08 -7.85 3.04
C PRO A 173 7.32 -8.74 2.06
N MET A 174 7.19 -8.35 0.77
CA MET A 174 6.58 -9.19 -0.26
C MET A 174 7.41 -10.43 -0.54
N ILE A 175 8.74 -10.29 -0.68
CA ILE A 175 9.69 -11.39 -0.86
C ILE A 175 9.59 -12.37 0.32
N GLN A 176 9.60 -11.87 1.55
CA GLN A 176 9.46 -12.69 2.76
C GLN A 176 8.14 -13.46 2.77
N THR A 177 7.05 -12.80 2.37
CA THR A 177 5.74 -13.43 2.27
C THR A 177 5.67 -14.45 1.13
N ALA A 178 6.21 -14.13 -0.05
CA ALA A 178 6.27 -15.05 -1.18
C ALA A 178 7.06 -16.32 -0.81
N GLN A 179 8.18 -16.18 -0.11
CA GLN A 179 8.95 -17.30 0.42
C GLN A 179 8.14 -18.16 1.40
N GLN A 180 7.43 -17.54 2.33
CA GLN A 180 6.61 -18.25 3.33
C GLN A 180 5.43 -19.00 2.69
N HIS A 181 4.86 -18.46 1.62
CA HIS A 181 3.73 -19.06 0.90
C HIS A 181 4.15 -20.05 -0.21
N GLY A 182 5.45 -20.27 -0.41
CA GLY A 182 5.96 -21.19 -1.44
C GLY A 182 5.70 -20.70 -2.87
N ILE A 183 5.52 -19.39 -3.07
CA ILE A 183 5.43 -18.79 -4.39
C ILE A 183 6.80 -18.93 -5.07
N ASN A 184 6.83 -19.26 -6.35
CA ASN A 184 8.06 -19.24 -7.13
C ASN A 184 8.43 -17.79 -7.44
N TRP A 185 9.43 -17.26 -6.75
CA TRP A 185 9.84 -15.86 -6.90
C TRP A 185 11.33 -15.73 -7.24
N ARG A 186 11.67 -14.66 -7.90
CA ARG A 186 13.04 -14.19 -8.15
C ARG A 186 13.08 -12.68 -7.94
N ALA A 187 14.25 -12.14 -7.71
CA ALA A 187 14.43 -10.71 -7.55
C ALA A 187 15.66 -10.22 -8.29
N VAL A 188 15.53 -9.08 -8.96
CA VAL A 188 16.64 -8.27 -9.47
C VAL A 188 16.71 -7.01 -8.65
N TYR A 189 17.79 -6.82 -7.91
CA TYR A 189 18.02 -5.63 -7.13
C TYR A 189 19.12 -4.78 -7.77
N ALA A 190 18.75 -3.59 -8.25
CA ALA A 190 19.65 -2.66 -8.94
C ALA A 190 19.94 -1.41 -8.11
N GLY A 191 21.18 -0.96 -8.16
CA GLY A 191 21.67 0.26 -7.52
C GLY A 191 22.97 0.75 -8.11
N ARG A 192 23.40 1.96 -7.74
CA ARG A 192 24.66 2.55 -8.24
C ARG A 192 25.87 1.77 -7.77
N SER A 193 25.86 1.40 -6.50
CA SER A 193 26.86 0.54 -5.85
C SER A 193 26.16 -0.32 -4.81
N ARG A 194 26.80 -1.35 -4.28
CA ARG A 194 26.24 -2.15 -3.17
C ARG A 194 26.00 -1.32 -1.93
N ASP A 195 26.87 -0.36 -1.63
CA ASP A 195 26.74 0.53 -0.48
C ASP A 195 25.50 1.45 -0.59
N ASP A 196 25.04 1.76 -1.80
CA ASP A 196 23.82 2.54 -2.08
C ASP A 196 22.54 1.70 -2.04
N MET A 197 22.64 0.39 -1.77
CA MET A 197 21.51 -0.55 -1.76
C MET A 197 21.08 -0.86 -0.31
N PRO A 198 20.15 -0.09 0.28
CA PRO A 198 19.68 -0.37 1.64
C PRO A 198 19.00 -1.75 1.70
N LEU A 199 19.13 -2.43 2.85
CA LEU A 199 18.52 -3.74 3.11
C LEU A 199 18.96 -4.85 2.13
N LEU A 200 20.07 -4.68 1.40
CA LEU A 200 20.54 -5.67 0.44
C LEU A 200 20.79 -7.02 1.11
N ASP A 201 21.47 -7.03 2.25
CA ASP A 201 21.78 -8.24 2.98
C ASP A 201 20.51 -8.95 3.47
N GLU A 202 19.48 -8.19 3.86
CA GLU A 202 18.20 -8.75 4.28
C GLU A 202 17.45 -9.39 3.11
N VAL A 203 17.48 -8.78 1.91
CA VAL A 203 16.90 -9.37 0.68
C VAL A 203 17.62 -10.66 0.31
N VAL A 204 18.95 -10.63 0.27
CA VAL A 204 19.78 -11.78 -0.09
C VAL A 204 19.63 -12.91 0.93
N ALA A 205 19.51 -12.59 2.23
CA ALA A 205 19.38 -13.59 3.28
C ALA A 205 18.09 -14.42 3.19
N VAL A 206 17.03 -13.96 2.47
CA VAL A 206 15.81 -14.73 2.29
C VAL A 206 16.06 -15.99 1.45
N ALA A 207 16.74 -15.85 0.30
CA ALA A 207 17.15 -16.96 -0.58
C ALA A 207 18.20 -16.42 -1.57
N PRO A 208 19.51 -16.56 -1.26
CA PRO A 208 20.58 -15.97 -2.05
C PRO A 208 20.57 -16.38 -3.53
N GLU A 209 20.17 -17.61 -3.81
CA GLU A 209 20.12 -18.19 -5.17
C GLU A 209 19.00 -17.59 -6.04
N ARG A 210 18.06 -16.84 -5.44
CA ARG A 210 16.91 -16.22 -6.12
C ARG A 210 17.08 -14.72 -6.33
N VAL A 211 18.22 -14.15 -5.89
CA VAL A 211 18.47 -12.72 -5.93
C VAL A 211 19.64 -12.39 -6.85
N SER A 212 19.35 -11.70 -7.93
CA SER A 212 20.35 -11.15 -8.86
C SER A 212 20.64 -9.70 -8.46
N VAL A 213 21.88 -9.42 -8.07
CA VAL A 213 22.33 -8.07 -7.70
C VAL A 213 22.97 -7.39 -8.91
N TRP A 214 22.53 -6.17 -9.21
CA TRP A 214 23.09 -5.33 -10.25
C TRP A 214 23.62 -4.03 -9.63
N ALA A 215 24.92 -3.95 -9.44
CA ALA A 215 25.63 -2.73 -9.05
C ALA A 215 26.23 -2.08 -10.31
N ASP A 216 25.86 -0.81 -10.57
CA ASP A 216 26.25 -0.10 -11.81
C ASP A 216 27.77 0.07 -11.91
N ASP A 217 28.44 0.33 -10.78
CA ASP A 217 29.90 0.46 -10.67
C ASP A 217 30.63 -0.85 -10.98
N GLU A 218 30.06 -2.01 -10.59
CA GLU A 218 30.63 -3.35 -10.91
C GLU A 218 30.37 -3.73 -12.38
N ARG A 219 29.24 -3.31 -12.95
CA ARG A 219 28.82 -3.62 -14.33
C ARG A 219 29.30 -2.62 -15.36
N GLY A 220 29.75 -1.43 -14.92
CA GLY A 220 30.16 -0.33 -15.78
C GLY A 220 29.01 0.35 -16.54
N ARG A 221 27.76 0.01 -16.24
CA ARG A 221 26.56 0.58 -16.85
C ARG A 221 25.31 0.39 -15.99
N ILE A 222 24.31 1.22 -16.19
CA ILE A 222 22.96 1.02 -15.65
C ILE A 222 22.27 -0.16 -16.36
N PRO A 223 21.35 -0.90 -15.71
CA PRO A 223 20.60 -1.97 -16.32
C PRO A 223 19.58 -1.45 -17.34
N THR A 224 19.45 -2.15 -18.46
CA THR A 224 18.34 -1.97 -19.41
C THR A 224 17.09 -2.71 -18.92
N ALA A 225 15.94 -2.43 -19.52
CA ALA A 225 14.72 -3.20 -19.23
C ALA A 225 14.91 -4.70 -19.52
N ALA A 226 15.66 -5.07 -20.57
CA ALA A 226 15.97 -6.45 -20.89
C ALA A 226 16.79 -7.13 -19.81
N ASP A 227 17.76 -6.42 -19.20
CA ASP A 227 18.53 -6.95 -18.07
C ASP A 227 17.64 -7.17 -16.84
N LEU A 228 16.76 -6.22 -16.53
CA LEU A 228 15.85 -6.29 -15.39
C LEU A 228 14.78 -7.37 -15.53
N LEU A 229 14.37 -7.69 -16.76
CA LEU A 229 13.34 -8.67 -17.09
C LEU A 229 13.90 -10.00 -17.58
N ALA A 230 15.22 -10.20 -17.54
CA ALA A 230 15.86 -11.39 -18.10
C ALA A 230 15.32 -12.72 -17.55
N GLU A 231 14.83 -12.71 -16.33
CA GLU A 231 14.24 -13.88 -15.67
C GLU A 231 12.71 -13.93 -15.74
N ALA A 232 12.06 -12.98 -16.42
CA ALA A 232 10.62 -12.97 -16.58
C ALA A 232 10.19 -13.83 -17.77
N GLY A 233 9.36 -14.84 -17.51
CA GLY A 233 8.65 -15.58 -18.55
C GLY A 233 7.33 -14.90 -18.96
N PRO A 234 6.62 -15.43 -19.98
CA PRO A 234 5.35 -14.86 -20.45
C PRO A 234 4.27 -14.80 -19.36
N ALA A 235 4.27 -15.74 -18.42
CA ALA A 235 3.29 -15.85 -17.32
C ALA A 235 3.81 -15.30 -15.99
N THR A 236 5.02 -14.70 -15.96
CA THR A 236 5.61 -14.17 -14.72
C THR A 236 4.98 -12.82 -14.38
N ALA A 237 4.35 -12.70 -13.22
CA ALA A 237 3.92 -11.42 -12.67
C ALA A 237 5.15 -10.58 -12.25
N VAL A 238 5.17 -9.31 -12.61
CA VAL A 238 6.28 -8.42 -12.30
C VAL A 238 5.86 -7.37 -11.28
N TYR A 239 6.61 -7.27 -10.19
CA TYR A 239 6.47 -6.21 -9.18
C TYR A 239 7.68 -5.30 -9.26
N VAL A 240 7.47 -4.03 -9.58
CA VAL A 240 8.57 -3.08 -9.71
C VAL A 240 8.39 -1.87 -8.80
N CYS A 241 9.46 -1.55 -8.06
CA CYS A 241 9.56 -0.32 -7.29
C CYS A 241 10.99 0.22 -7.35
N GLY A 242 11.13 1.49 -7.75
CA GLY A 242 12.43 2.11 -7.94
C GLY A 242 12.34 3.49 -8.60
N PRO A 243 13.45 4.01 -9.13
CA PRO A 243 13.48 5.27 -9.85
C PRO A 243 12.50 5.30 -11.03
N THR A 244 11.93 6.48 -11.30
CA THR A 244 10.93 6.66 -12.38
C THR A 244 11.41 6.13 -13.73
N ALA A 245 12.67 6.37 -14.10
CA ALA A 245 13.23 5.88 -15.37
C ALA A 245 13.24 4.34 -15.45
N MET A 246 13.59 3.65 -14.37
CA MET A 246 13.53 2.18 -14.28
C MET A 246 12.09 1.68 -14.45
N LEU A 247 11.16 2.29 -13.74
CA LEU A 247 9.75 1.92 -13.78
C LEU A 247 9.17 2.09 -15.20
N GLU A 248 9.43 3.22 -15.85
CA GLU A 248 8.97 3.48 -17.21
C GLU A 248 9.61 2.52 -18.23
N ALA A 249 10.90 2.21 -18.08
CA ALA A 249 11.58 1.23 -18.93
C ALA A 249 10.96 -0.17 -18.81
N VAL A 250 10.70 -0.63 -17.59
CA VAL A 250 10.05 -1.93 -17.34
C VAL A 250 8.62 -1.92 -17.88
N ARG A 251 7.85 -0.85 -17.65
CA ARG A 251 6.47 -0.72 -18.13
C ARG A 251 6.41 -0.80 -19.64
N THR A 252 7.22 -0.02 -20.35
CA THR A 252 7.25 -0.02 -21.81
C THR A 252 7.62 -1.40 -22.38
N ALA A 253 8.64 -2.05 -21.81
CA ALA A 253 9.06 -3.37 -22.29
C ALA A 253 8.02 -4.46 -22.02
N ARG A 254 7.20 -4.32 -20.95
CA ARG A 254 6.12 -5.27 -20.65
C ARG A 254 4.89 -5.04 -21.51
N ASP A 255 4.52 -3.80 -21.82
CA ASP A 255 3.36 -3.48 -22.70
C ASP A 255 3.51 -4.12 -24.10
N GLU A 256 4.75 -4.34 -24.56
CA GLU A 256 5.03 -4.95 -25.83
C GLU A 256 4.89 -6.49 -25.85
N HIS A 257 4.89 -7.17 -24.68
CA HIS A 257 5.15 -8.62 -24.64
C HIS A 257 4.26 -9.43 -23.70
N ALA A 258 3.24 -8.86 -23.02
CA ALA A 258 2.73 -9.55 -21.85
C ALA A 258 1.23 -9.71 -21.70
N ASP A 259 0.83 -10.98 -21.49
CA ASP A 259 -0.45 -11.35 -20.85
C ASP A 259 -0.37 -11.35 -19.30
N ALA A 260 0.83 -11.28 -18.71
CA ALA A 260 1.03 -11.38 -17.27
C ALA A 260 0.99 -10.01 -16.57
N PRO A 261 0.51 -9.94 -15.31
CA PRO A 261 0.32 -8.69 -14.59
C PRO A 261 1.63 -7.93 -14.35
N LEU A 262 1.54 -6.60 -14.40
CA LEU A 262 2.59 -5.68 -13.95
C LEU A 262 2.05 -4.84 -12.80
N HIS A 263 2.65 -4.98 -11.63
CA HIS A 263 2.37 -4.22 -10.42
C HIS A 263 3.51 -3.25 -10.15
N TYR A 264 3.19 -1.99 -9.86
CA TYR A 264 4.24 -1.02 -9.57
C TYR A 264 3.84 0.01 -8.52
N GLU A 265 4.83 0.49 -7.78
CA GLU A 265 4.70 1.63 -6.88
C GLU A 265 5.69 2.73 -7.27
N ARG A 266 5.22 3.97 -7.27
CA ARG A 266 6.01 5.15 -7.59
C ARG A 266 6.16 6.05 -6.36
N PHE A 267 7.39 6.41 -6.00
CA PHE A 267 7.68 7.26 -4.85
C PHE A 267 7.75 8.77 -5.16
N GLY A 268 7.46 9.18 -6.35
CA GLY A 268 7.46 10.57 -6.75
C GLY A 268 6.11 11.01 -7.34
N PRO A 269 5.88 12.33 -7.49
CA PRO A 269 4.73 12.80 -8.24
C PRO A 269 4.77 12.25 -9.67
N PRO A 270 3.60 12.00 -10.31
CA PRO A 270 3.57 11.64 -11.72
C PRO A 270 4.23 12.77 -12.53
N PRO A 271 4.89 12.45 -13.67
CA PRO A 271 5.36 13.47 -14.57
C PRO A 271 4.18 14.36 -14.99
N VAL A 272 4.38 15.66 -14.92
CA VAL A 272 3.42 16.61 -15.51
C VAL A 272 3.52 16.40 -17.01
N VAL A 273 2.46 15.88 -17.60
CA VAL A 273 2.32 15.81 -19.07
C VAL A 273 1.70 17.14 -19.46
N ASP A 274 2.50 18.05 -20.04
CA ASP A 274 2.04 19.29 -20.66
C ASP A 274 1.25 18.99 -21.95
#